data_7e91e721e3dbdf5c66480be2eaea495e
#
_entry.id   7e91e721e3dbdf5c66480be2eaea495e
#
_cell.length_a   1.000
_cell.length_b   1.000
_cell.length_c   1.000
_cell.angle_alpha   90.00
_cell.angle_beta   90.00
_cell.angle_gamma   90.00
#
_symmetry.space_group_name_H-M   'P 1'
#
loop_
_entity.id
_entity.type
_entity.pdbx_description
1 polymer ?
#
loop_
_entity_poly.entity_id
_entity_poly.type
_entity_poly.pdbx_seq_one_letter_code
_entity_poly.pdbx_strand_id
1 'polypeptide(L)'
;PINFPNLMNGAEFWKYKTEALKDANTTPPTESNPEPWMGSMTATELRMHEASMDTDWLELATRTGFKQQHNISFRGGVNKTNYFVSLNYTDVKGTAVGNQFKRYNIRFNLDQEFTSWFKFSTSTQLGRYDRSGSSASFSRAFRMNPLAEAYDEEGNIRSAAWEDSSEAFSVNPLSSLNNKSNDIRSKVITNNVVEIKLPFVPGLSYKLNTGYTYQSSSWKQYQGMDTYYGARSNGILNTDDWHSQEWILENIITYTREFGKHRIFFTGLYSAQSYEKEGNGMEGKDFPNDVMYYYQISKAATMSGSSSYTKQNHISQ
;
A
#
# COMPACT_ATOMS: atom_id res chain seq x y z
N PRO A 1 -9.73 1.12 20.72
CA PRO A 1 -8.57 1.95 21.02
C PRO A 1 -7.32 1.09 20.93
N ILE A 2 -6.28 1.56 20.26
CA ILE A 2 -4.97 0.92 20.27
C ILE A 2 -4.32 1.41 21.57
N ASN A 3 -4.08 0.51 22.51
CA ASN A 3 -3.25 0.83 23.67
C ASN A 3 -1.79 0.75 23.24
N PHE A 4 -1.16 1.89 23.11
CA PHE A 4 0.29 1.95 22.95
C PHE A 4 0.96 1.68 24.32
N PRO A 5 2.14 1.03 24.34
CA PRO A 5 2.93 0.93 25.55
C PRO A 5 3.35 2.32 26.04
N ASN A 6 3.43 2.51 27.33
CA ASN A 6 4.05 3.71 27.88
C ASN A 6 5.55 3.67 27.54
N LEU A 7 6.01 4.67 26.82
CA LEU A 7 7.43 4.86 26.55
C LEU A 7 8.05 5.71 27.67
N MET A 8 9.38 5.64 27.80
CA MET A 8 10.09 6.51 28.73
C MET A 8 9.92 7.97 28.31
N ASN A 9 9.63 8.83 29.25
CA ASN A 9 9.72 10.27 29.06
C ASN A 9 11.18 10.73 29.13
N GLY A 10 11.44 12.03 28.86
CA GLY A 10 12.79 12.59 28.83
C GLY A 10 13.56 12.40 30.15
N ALA A 11 12.90 12.57 31.30
CA ALA A 11 13.51 12.41 32.62
C ALA A 11 13.83 10.94 32.93
N GLU A 12 12.92 10.02 32.60
CA GLU A 12 13.13 8.57 32.77
C GLU A 12 14.25 8.06 31.87
N PHE A 13 14.27 8.49 30.60
CA PHE A 13 15.34 8.16 29.67
C PHE A 13 16.70 8.66 30.15
N TRP A 14 16.79 9.89 30.62
CA TRP A 14 18.00 10.46 31.18
C TRP A 14 18.50 9.65 32.36
N LYS A 15 17.63 9.36 33.33
CA LYS A 15 17.96 8.55 34.51
C LYS A 15 18.49 7.17 34.09
N TYR A 16 17.76 6.46 33.21
CA TYR A 16 18.17 5.13 32.71
C TYR A 16 19.54 5.17 32.03
N LYS A 17 19.76 6.15 31.14
CA LYS A 17 21.02 6.30 30.41
C LYS A 17 22.18 6.63 31.34
N THR A 18 21.98 7.52 32.29
CA THR A 18 23.02 7.87 33.27
C THR A 18 23.38 6.69 34.17
N GLU A 19 22.43 5.90 34.64
CA GLU A 19 22.67 4.66 35.41
C GLU A 19 23.49 3.68 34.55
N ALA A 20 23.09 3.41 33.32
CA ALA A 20 23.80 2.51 32.40
C ALA A 20 25.24 2.97 32.12
N LEU A 21 25.46 4.29 31.94
CA LEU A 21 26.80 4.85 31.70
C LEU A 21 27.67 4.78 32.96
N LYS A 22 27.10 4.97 34.17
CA LYS A 22 27.81 4.80 35.42
C LYS A 22 28.26 3.36 35.62
N ASP A 23 27.37 2.41 35.33
CA ASP A 23 27.68 0.98 35.44
C ASP A 23 28.74 0.50 34.44
N ALA A 24 28.70 1.08 33.21
CA ALA A 24 29.66 0.76 32.15
C ALA A 24 31.02 1.45 32.32
N ASN A 25 31.12 2.50 33.14
CA ASN A 25 32.33 3.31 33.25
C ASN A 25 33.30 2.69 34.28
N THR A 26 34.46 2.31 33.80
CA THR A 26 35.53 1.76 34.65
C THR A 26 36.52 2.83 35.16
N THR A 27 36.36 4.11 34.75
CA THR A 27 37.22 5.22 35.16
C THR A 27 36.82 5.69 36.57
N PRO A 28 37.72 5.66 37.54
CA PRO A 28 37.38 6.12 38.86
C PRO A 28 37.20 7.63 38.91
N PRO A 29 36.26 8.16 39.73
CA PRO A 29 36.08 9.59 39.95
C PRO A 29 37.35 10.23 40.54
N THR A 30 37.63 11.47 40.12
CA THR A 30 38.70 12.29 40.64
C THR A 30 38.14 13.66 41.06
N GLU A 31 38.91 14.46 41.87
CA GLU A 31 38.49 15.80 42.24
C GLU A 31 38.26 16.70 41.01
N SER A 32 39.07 16.54 39.95
CA SER A 32 38.95 17.32 38.70
C SER A 32 37.90 16.73 37.75
N ASN A 33 37.49 15.49 37.93
CA ASN A 33 36.47 14.82 37.11
C ASN A 33 35.63 13.86 37.98
N PRO A 34 34.67 14.38 38.79
CA PRO A 34 33.86 13.62 39.70
C PRO A 34 32.85 12.68 38.99
N GLU A 35 32.52 12.97 37.74
CA GLU A 35 31.55 12.20 36.93
C GLU A 35 32.14 11.83 35.55
N PRO A 36 33.14 10.91 35.52
CA PRO A 36 33.86 10.57 34.29
C PRO A 36 32.95 9.92 33.21
N TRP A 37 31.83 9.35 33.62
CA TRP A 37 30.82 8.78 32.73
C TRP A 37 30.12 9.85 31.85
N MET A 38 30.06 11.11 32.31
CA MET A 38 29.46 12.21 31.56
C MET A 38 30.20 12.51 30.24
N GLY A 39 31.48 12.17 30.14
CA GLY A 39 32.24 12.27 28.89
C GLY A 39 31.68 11.40 27.73
N SER A 40 30.79 10.47 28.04
CA SER A 40 30.06 9.66 27.04
C SER A 40 28.73 10.30 26.61
N MET A 41 28.33 11.44 27.20
CA MET A 41 27.17 12.20 26.78
C MET A 41 27.56 13.20 25.69
N THR A 42 26.67 13.39 24.70
CA THR A 42 26.87 14.45 23.69
C THR A 42 26.48 15.81 24.26
N ALA A 43 27.07 16.88 23.71
CA ALA A 43 26.69 18.24 24.09
C ALA A 43 25.19 18.53 23.85
N THR A 44 24.62 17.90 22.81
CA THR A 44 23.19 17.99 22.49
C THR A 44 22.34 17.34 23.57
N GLU A 45 22.71 16.15 24.06
CA GLU A 45 21.98 15.48 25.16
C GLU A 45 21.96 16.31 26.45
N LEU A 46 23.11 16.88 26.82
CA LEU A 46 23.20 17.72 28.00
C LEU A 46 22.30 18.96 27.86
N ARG A 47 22.38 19.65 26.74
CA ARG A 47 21.57 20.84 26.45
C ARG A 47 20.06 20.52 26.46
N MET A 48 19.64 19.40 25.85
CA MET A 48 18.23 19.02 25.78
C MET A 48 17.70 18.57 27.15
N HIS A 49 18.52 17.90 27.94
CA HIS A 49 18.17 17.57 29.32
C HIS A 49 18.03 18.84 30.20
N GLU A 50 18.97 19.78 30.10
CA GLU A 50 18.90 21.07 30.81
C GLU A 50 17.65 21.88 30.40
N ALA A 51 17.27 21.81 29.13
CA ALA A 51 16.03 22.39 28.60
C ALA A 51 14.76 21.63 29.03
N SER A 52 14.87 20.53 29.78
CA SER A 52 13.75 19.64 30.17
C SER A 52 12.95 19.15 28.97
N MET A 53 13.63 18.83 27.86
CA MET A 53 13.00 18.32 26.65
C MET A 53 12.31 16.97 26.92
N ASP A 54 11.08 16.85 26.44
CA ASP A 54 10.28 15.64 26.56
C ASP A 54 9.34 15.52 25.34
N THR A 55 9.78 14.80 24.34
CA THR A 55 9.02 14.62 23.08
C THR A 55 8.27 13.29 23.10
N ASP A 56 6.94 13.34 23.15
CA ASP A 56 6.11 12.16 22.93
C ASP A 56 6.00 11.87 21.42
N TRP A 57 6.90 11.02 20.96
CA TRP A 57 6.97 10.62 19.55
C TRP A 57 5.75 9.83 19.09
N LEU A 58 5.09 9.10 19.98
CA LEU A 58 3.88 8.37 19.63
C LEU A 58 2.70 9.30 19.45
N GLU A 59 2.55 10.30 20.32
CA GLU A 59 1.52 11.33 20.18
C GLU A 59 1.70 12.08 18.86
N LEU A 60 2.93 12.51 18.53
CA LEU A 60 3.24 13.21 17.28
C LEU A 60 3.02 12.35 16.03
N ALA A 61 3.32 11.06 16.09
CA ALA A 61 3.20 10.14 14.95
C ALA A 61 1.79 9.57 14.78
N THR A 62 0.88 9.79 15.74
CA THR A 62 -0.45 9.17 15.75
C THR A 62 -1.57 10.19 15.77
N ARG A 63 -2.74 9.74 15.32
CA ARG A 63 -3.99 10.48 15.44
C ARG A 63 -5.15 9.51 15.59
N THR A 64 -6.30 10.01 16.01
CA THR A 64 -7.54 9.23 15.90
C THR A 64 -7.85 8.94 14.44
N GLY A 65 -7.89 7.67 14.08
CA GLY A 65 -8.24 7.23 12.73
C GLY A 65 -9.73 7.44 12.46
N PHE A 66 -10.04 7.75 11.20
CA PHE A 66 -11.42 7.95 10.75
C PHE A 66 -11.67 7.15 9.48
N LYS A 67 -12.81 6.43 9.43
CA LYS A 67 -13.24 5.70 8.24
C LYS A 67 -14.68 6.07 7.91
N GLN A 68 -14.91 6.41 6.65
CA GLN A 68 -16.26 6.54 6.10
C GLN A 68 -16.42 5.61 4.91
N GLN A 69 -17.64 5.07 4.74
CA GLN A 69 -17.98 4.21 3.64
C GLN A 69 -19.42 4.48 3.20
N HIS A 70 -19.57 4.72 1.91
CA HIS A 70 -20.87 4.94 1.28
C HIS A 70 -21.11 3.86 0.24
N ASN A 71 -22.27 3.26 0.26
CA ASN A 71 -22.67 2.25 -0.69
C ASN A 71 -24.10 2.53 -1.18
N ILE A 72 -24.23 2.63 -2.50
CA ILE A 72 -25.52 2.79 -3.17
C ILE A 72 -25.68 1.62 -4.14
N SER A 73 -26.81 0.96 -4.12
CA SER A 73 -27.07 -0.14 -5.06
C SER A 73 -28.49 -0.06 -5.60
N PHE A 74 -28.62 -0.46 -6.85
CA PHE A 74 -29.87 -0.59 -7.59
C PHE A 74 -29.97 -2.02 -8.12
N ARG A 75 -31.13 -2.60 -7.97
CA ARG A 75 -31.45 -3.93 -8.54
C ARG A 75 -32.85 -3.90 -9.11
N GLY A 76 -33.04 -4.61 -10.18
CA GLY A 76 -34.35 -4.73 -10.81
C GLY A 76 -34.40 -5.94 -11.72
N GLY A 77 -35.60 -6.28 -12.13
CA GLY A 77 -35.86 -7.31 -13.11
C GLY A 77 -37.14 -7.04 -13.85
N VAL A 78 -37.11 -7.22 -15.17
CA VAL A 78 -38.29 -7.14 -16.04
C VAL A 78 -38.24 -8.33 -16.98
N ASN A 79 -39.34 -9.11 -16.98
CA ASN A 79 -39.43 -10.34 -17.79
C ASN A 79 -38.23 -11.28 -17.51
N LYS A 80 -37.38 -11.47 -18.50
CA LYS A 80 -36.23 -12.38 -18.49
C LYS A 80 -34.89 -11.67 -18.25
N THR A 81 -34.93 -10.45 -17.76
CA THR A 81 -33.75 -9.62 -17.50
C THR A 81 -33.66 -9.30 -16.02
N ASN A 82 -32.52 -9.59 -15.39
CA ASN A 82 -32.19 -9.14 -14.04
C ASN A 82 -30.90 -8.32 -14.10
N TYR A 83 -30.88 -7.20 -13.38
CA TYR A 83 -29.72 -6.37 -13.29
C TYR A 83 -29.43 -5.93 -11.86
N PHE A 84 -28.17 -5.70 -11.58
CA PHE A 84 -27.68 -5.14 -10.35
C PHE A 84 -26.53 -4.18 -10.64
N VAL A 85 -26.61 -2.97 -10.07
CA VAL A 85 -25.53 -1.96 -10.11
C VAL A 85 -25.23 -1.52 -8.69
N SER A 86 -23.96 -1.43 -8.33
CA SER A 86 -23.57 -0.84 -7.06
C SER A 86 -22.37 0.08 -7.20
N LEU A 87 -22.39 1.17 -6.43
CA LEU A 87 -21.31 2.14 -6.30
C LEU A 87 -20.87 2.10 -4.84
N ASN A 88 -19.59 1.92 -4.60
CA ASN A 88 -19.00 1.95 -3.26
C ASN A 88 -17.85 2.96 -3.22
N TYR A 89 -17.90 3.86 -2.27
CA TYR A 89 -16.83 4.79 -1.91
C TYR A 89 -16.36 4.49 -0.49
N THR A 90 -15.06 4.40 -0.29
CA THR A 90 -14.44 4.26 1.03
C THR A 90 -13.32 5.28 1.15
N ASP A 91 -13.29 6.02 2.26
CA ASP A 91 -12.21 6.94 2.63
C ASP A 91 -11.74 6.60 4.05
N VAL A 92 -10.46 6.36 4.19
CA VAL A 92 -9.83 6.00 5.46
C VAL A 92 -8.68 6.96 5.73
N LYS A 93 -8.73 7.64 6.86
CA LYS A 93 -7.60 8.32 7.49
C LYS A 93 -7.09 7.39 8.59
N GLY A 94 -5.91 6.81 8.39
CA GLY A 94 -5.32 5.87 9.34
C GLY A 94 -4.87 6.53 10.64
N THR A 95 -4.50 5.70 11.61
CA THR A 95 -3.97 6.15 12.91
C THR A 95 -2.58 6.75 12.81
N ALA A 96 -1.74 6.33 11.86
CA ALA A 96 -0.51 7.05 11.57
C ALA A 96 -0.82 8.39 10.91
N VAL A 97 -0.22 9.48 11.37
CA VAL A 97 -0.30 10.79 10.72
C VAL A 97 0.16 10.64 9.26
N GLY A 98 -0.57 11.25 8.32
CA GLY A 98 -0.30 11.16 6.88
C GLY A 98 -0.84 9.89 6.20
N ASN A 99 -1.15 8.82 6.94
CA ASN A 99 -1.73 7.61 6.34
C ASN A 99 -3.16 7.86 5.84
N GLN A 100 -3.39 7.55 4.56
CA GLN A 100 -4.71 7.69 3.93
C GLN A 100 -4.93 6.63 2.86
N PHE A 101 -6.20 6.31 2.61
CA PHE A 101 -6.61 5.37 1.59
C PHE A 101 -8.00 5.73 1.07
N LYS A 102 -8.14 5.82 -0.25
CA LYS A 102 -9.44 6.01 -0.90
C LYS A 102 -9.70 4.87 -1.88
N ARG A 103 -10.94 4.41 -1.92
CA ARG A 103 -11.37 3.36 -2.82
C ARG A 103 -12.69 3.71 -3.48
N TYR A 104 -12.74 3.55 -4.79
CA TYR A 104 -13.92 3.66 -5.62
C TYR A 104 -14.17 2.31 -6.27
N ASN A 105 -15.34 1.73 -6.08
CA ASN A 105 -15.74 0.49 -6.74
C ASN A 105 -17.08 0.68 -7.42
N ILE A 106 -17.17 0.15 -8.64
CA ILE A 106 -18.41 0.02 -9.40
C ILE A 106 -18.59 -1.47 -9.70
N ARG A 107 -19.77 -2.00 -9.44
CA ARG A 107 -20.14 -3.36 -9.87
C ARG A 107 -21.40 -3.30 -10.70
N PHE A 108 -21.38 -4.04 -11.79
CA PHE A 108 -22.50 -4.25 -12.69
C PHE A 108 -22.68 -5.74 -12.93
N ASN A 109 -23.89 -6.25 -12.70
CA ASN A 109 -24.29 -7.61 -13.06
C ASN A 109 -25.52 -7.53 -13.94
N LEU A 110 -25.57 -8.40 -14.94
CA LEU A 110 -26.70 -8.56 -15.84
C LEU A 110 -26.91 -10.05 -16.11
N ASP A 111 -28.14 -10.52 -15.91
CA ASP A 111 -28.61 -11.83 -16.34
C ASP A 111 -29.73 -11.62 -17.37
N GLN A 112 -29.55 -12.14 -18.58
CA GLN A 112 -30.51 -12.03 -19.65
C GLN A 112 -30.82 -13.39 -20.25
N GLU A 113 -32.07 -13.78 -20.20
CA GLU A 113 -32.59 -14.93 -20.94
C GLU A 113 -33.24 -14.44 -22.23
N PHE A 114 -32.56 -14.59 -23.34
CA PHE A 114 -33.08 -14.16 -24.67
C PHE A 114 -34.16 -15.08 -25.15
N THR A 115 -33.95 -16.40 -24.97
CA THR A 115 -34.87 -17.46 -25.33
C THR A 115 -34.83 -18.52 -24.25
N SER A 116 -35.72 -19.55 -24.33
CA SER A 116 -35.67 -20.69 -23.43
C SER A 116 -34.41 -21.55 -23.57
N TRP A 117 -33.67 -21.38 -24.65
CA TRP A 117 -32.45 -22.13 -24.97
C TRP A 117 -31.18 -21.30 -24.96
N PHE A 118 -31.27 -19.95 -24.86
CA PHE A 118 -30.11 -19.03 -24.87
C PHE A 118 -30.17 -18.03 -23.71
N LYS A 119 -29.14 -18.09 -22.83
CA LYS A 119 -28.96 -17.19 -21.69
C LYS A 119 -27.56 -16.59 -21.71
N PHE A 120 -27.49 -15.32 -21.38
CA PHE A 120 -26.22 -14.59 -21.16
C PHE A 120 -26.22 -14.00 -19.76
N SER A 121 -25.06 -14.11 -19.07
CA SER A 121 -24.83 -13.47 -17.79
C SER A 121 -23.48 -12.76 -17.81
N THR A 122 -23.42 -11.58 -17.21
CA THR A 122 -22.15 -10.85 -17.03
C THR A 122 -22.06 -10.28 -15.63
N SER A 123 -20.85 -10.29 -15.08
CA SER A 123 -20.51 -9.63 -13.82
C SER A 123 -19.22 -8.86 -14.02
N THR A 124 -19.31 -7.53 -13.97
CA THR A 124 -18.17 -6.63 -14.16
C THR A 124 -17.94 -5.79 -12.93
N GLN A 125 -16.70 -5.68 -12.51
CA GLN A 125 -16.26 -4.85 -11.41
C GLN A 125 -15.11 -3.95 -11.84
N LEU A 126 -15.23 -2.66 -11.54
CA LEU A 126 -14.21 -1.64 -11.72
C LEU A 126 -13.78 -1.15 -10.34
N GLY A 127 -12.50 -1.08 -10.10
CA GLY A 127 -11.93 -0.58 -8.85
C GLY A 127 -10.82 0.42 -9.10
N ARG A 128 -10.82 1.52 -8.33
CA ARG A 128 -9.70 2.45 -8.24
C ARG A 128 -9.33 2.63 -6.78
N TYR A 129 -8.05 2.48 -6.50
CA TYR A 129 -7.47 2.51 -5.16
C TYR A 129 -6.40 3.60 -5.14
N ASP A 130 -6.57 4.59 -4.27
CA ASP A 130 -5.61 5.67 -4.06
C ASP A 130 -5.01 5.52 -2.67
N ARG A 131 -3.71 5.28 -2.62
CA ARG A 131 -2.89 5.15 -1.41
C ARG A 131 -1.80 6.21 -1.37
N SER A 132 -1.99 7.28 -2.14
CA SER A 132 -1.06 8.39 -2.23
C SER A 132 -0.85 9.06 -0.87
N GLY A 133 0.30 9.68 -0.71
CA GLY A 133 0.75 10.30 0.52
C GLY A 133 1.76 9.44 1.26
N SER A 134 2.35 10.01 2.28
CA SER A 134 3.37 9.37 3.11
C SER A 134 2.96 9.49 4.57
N SER A 135 3.35 8.53 5.39
CA SER A 135 2.94 8.47 6.79
C SER A 135 4.12 8.50 7.74
N ALA A 136 3.90 9.01 8.93
CA ALA A 136 4.85 8.92 10.04
C ALA A 136 5.22 7.45 10.32
N SER A 137 6.44 7.22 10.77
CA SER A 137 6.99 5.90 11.02
C SER A 137 6.80 5.48 12.49
N PHE A 138 5.86 4.59 12.76
CA PHE A 138 5.70 4.02 14.10
C PHE A 138 6.95 3.32 14.62
N SER A 139 7.60 2.51 13.78
CA SER A 139 8.78 1.76 14.20
C SER A 139 9.95 2.66 14.62
N ARG A 140 10.01 3.87 14.08
CA ARG A 140 10.99 4.89 14.51
C ARG A 140 10.50 5.61 15.76
N ALA A 141 9.22 5.97 15.84
CA ALA A 141 8.62 6.63 17.00
C ALA A 141 8.84 5.83 18.29
N PHE A 142 8.69 4.50 18.24
CA PHE A 142 8.96 3.62 19.39
C PHE A 142 10.42 3.60 19.87
N ARG A 143 11.37 4.04 19.06
CA ARG A 143 12.80 3.92 19.37
C ARG A 143 13.50 5.27 19.45
N MET A 144 12.80 6.34 19.14
CA MET A 144 13.39 7.67 19.11
C MET A 144 13.65 8.15 20.55
N ASN A 145 14.77 8.86 20.71
CA ASN A 145 15.15 9.48 21.96
C ASN A 145 14.12 10.57 22.34
N PRO A 146 13.50 10.53 23.53
CA PRO A 146 12.54 11.54 23.96
C PRO A 146 13.16 12.92 24.20
N LEU A 147 14.50 13.02 24.31
CA LEU A 147 15.19 14.30 24.35
C LEU A 147 15.38 14.92 22.96
N ALA A 148 15.01 14.24 21.89
CA ALA A 148 15.18 14.74 20.52
C ALA A 148 14.05 15.68 20.11
N GLU A 149 14.38 16.67 19.25
CA GLU A 149 13.44 17.68 18.75
C GLU A 149 12.78 17.23 17.44
N ALA A 150 11.45 17.30 17.38
CA ALA A 150 10.69 16.96 16.18
C ALA A 150 10.72 18.07 15.11
N TYR A 151 10.79 19.32 15.54
CA TYR A 151 10.65 20.51 14.69
C TYR A 151 11.84 21.46 14.91
N ASP A 152 12.13 22.25 13.89
CA ASP A 152 13.06 23.37 14.00
C ASP A 152 12.38 24.61 14.61
N GLU A 153 13.13 25.72 14.74
CA GLU A 153 12.63 26.98 15.32
C GLU A 153 11.53 27.62 14.45
N GLU A 154 11.50 27.33 13.16
CA GLU A 154 10.49 27.78 12.20
C GLU A 154 9.25 26.87 12.17
N GLY A 155 9.25 25.75 12.91
CA GLY A 155 8.16 24.76 12.97
C GLY A 155 8.16 23.74 11.83
N ASN A 156 9.22 23.65 11.02
CA ASN A 156 9.36 22.62 10.02
C ASN A 156 9.81 21.31 10.67
N ILE A 157 9.44 20.18 10.07
CA ILE A 157 9.88 18.86 10.52
C ILE A 157 11.39 18.74 10.30
N ARG A 158 12.16 18.55 11.36
CA ARG A 158 13.59 18.23 11.24
C ARG A 158 13.77 16.93 10.45
N SER A 159 14.66 16.89 9.48
CA SER A 159 14.98 15.66 8.74
C SER A 159 15.66 14.64 9.64
N ALA A 160 16.61 15.08 10.47
CA ALA A 160 17.23 14.33 11.55
C ALA A 160 16.80 14.93 12.90
N ALA A 161 16.22 14.12 13.77
CA ALA A 161 15.80 14.53 15.10
C ALA A 161 16.94 14.43 16.12
N TRP A 162 17.96 13.61 15.82
CA TRP A 162 19.09 13.34 16.70
C TRP A 162 20.40 13.21 15.92
N GLU A 163 21.49 13.62 16.54
CA GLU A 163 22.85 13.58 15.96
C GLU A 163 23.57 12.27 16.33
N ASP A 164 22.94 11.12 16.12
CA ASP A 164 23.57 9.83 16.32
C ASP A 164 24.26 9.36 15.04
N SER A 165 25.29 8.53 15.19
CA SER A 165 25.94 7.84 14.07
C SER A 165 25.02 6.78 13.42
N SER A 166 24.01 6.29 14.15
CA SER A 166 23.04 5.30 13.70
C SER A 166 21.83 5.97 13.06
N GLU A 167 21.62 5.69 11.78
CA GLU A 167 20.43 6.11 11.03
C GLU A 167 19.12 5.72 11.75
N ALA A 168 19.09 4.56 12.40
CA ALA A 168 17.91 4.04 13.08
C ALA A 168 17.40 4.96 14.21
N PHE A 169 18.33 5.72 14.82
CA PHE A 169 18.05 6.63 15.94
C PHE A 169 18.12 8.12 15.58
N SER A 170 18.61 8.43 14.39
CA SER A 170 18.74 9.83 13.94
C SER A 170 17.55 10.32 13.14
N VAL A 171 16.96 9.46 12.30
CA VAL A 171 15.89 9.84 11.38
C VAL A 171 14.61 10.17 12.13
N ASN A 172 14.17 11.41 12.01
CA ASN A 172 12.89 11.86 12.58
C ASN A 172 11.72 10.97 12.11
N PRO A 173 10.94 10.38 13.02
CA PRO A 173 9.75 9.59 12.69
C PRO A 173 8.75 10.29 11.77
N LEU A 174 8.72 11.63 11.79
CA LEU A 174 7.82 12.47 10.99
C LEU A 174 8.42 12.86 9.62
N SER A 175 9.73 12.71 9.40
CA SER A 175 10.41 13.20 8.19
C SER A 175 9.85 12.63 6.88
N SER A 176 9.27 11.44 6.92
CA SER A 176 8.59 10.83 5.77
C SER A 176 7.33 11.59 5.32
N LEU A 177 6.74 12.45 6.19
CA LEU A 177 5.58 13.27 5.83
C LEU A 177 5.91 14.30 4.74
N ASN A 178 7.16 14.70 4.61
CA ASN A 178 7.65 15.60 3.56
C ASN A 178 7.78 14.91 2.20
N ASN A 179 7.83 13.57 2.15
CA ASN A 179 7.87 12.83 0.90
C ASN A 179 6.62 13.10 0.07
N LYS A 180 6.81 13.33 -1.23
CA LYS A 180 5.71 13.43 -2.20
C LYS A 180 5.50 12.06 -2.82
N SER A 181 4.37 11.42 -2.52
CA SER A 181 4.06 10.07 -3.01
C SER A 181 2.71 10.04 -3.71
N ASN A 182 2.67 9.32 -4.84
CA ASN A 182 1.48 8.97 -5.59
C ASN A 182 1.43 7.45 -5.77
N ASP A 183 0.40 6.78 -5.27
CA ASP A 183 0.20 5.33 -5.41
C ASP A 183 -1.25 5.06 -5.83
N ILE A 184 -1.43 4.86 -7.12
CA ILE A 184 -2.74 4.62 -7.74
C ILE A 184 -2.76 3.22 -8.33
N ARG A 185 -3.79 2.46 -7.98
CA ARG A 185 -4.07 1.16 -8.60
C ARG A 185 -5.45 1.17 -9.22
N SER A 186 -5.57 0.55 -10.39
CA SER A 186 -6.85 0.33 -11.07
C SER A 186 -7.02 -1.16 -11.36
N LYS A 187 -8.26 -1.64 -11.24
CA LYS A 187 -8.59 -3.04 -11.50
C LYS A 187 -9.91 -3.14 -12.24
N VAL A 188 -9.93 -3.95 -13.29
CA VAL A 188 -11.13 -4.37 -14.01
C VAL A 188 -11.22 -5.88 -13.92
N ILE A 189 -12.37 -6.39 -13.51
CA ILE A 189 -12.69 -7.82 -13.53
C ILE A 189 -14.01 -7.95 -14.27
N THR A 190 -14.07 -8.81 -15.28
CA THR A 190 -15.32 -9.18 -15.93
C THR A 190 -15.40 -10.68 -16.13
N ASN A 191 -16.54 -11.25 -15.78
CA ASN A 191 -16.85 -12.63 -16.02
C ASN A 191 -18.13 -12.70 -16.83
N ASN A 192 -18.10 -13.44 -17.92
CA ASN A 192 -19.24 -13.59 -18.81
C ASN A 192 -19.57 -15.07 -18.99
N VAL A 193 -20.84 -15.38 -19.00
CA VAL A 193 -21.34 -16.73 -19.15
C VAL A 193 -22.36 -16.74 -20.28
N VAL A 194 -22.14 -17.60 -21.26
CA VAL A 194 -23.09 -17.94 -22.30
C VAL A 194 -23.58 -19.36 -22.07
N GLU A 195 -24.87 -19.56 -21.95
CA GLU A 195 -25.49 -20.89 -21.82
C GLU A 195 -26.41 -21.12 -23.01
N ILE A 196 -26.21 -22.27 -23.71
CA ILE A 196 -27.00 -22.69 -24.86
C ILE A 196 -27.50 -24.09 -24.58
N LYS A 197 -28.83 -24.28 -24.51
CA LYS A 197 -29.49 -25.59 -24.53
C LYS A 197 -29.86 -25.90 -25.96
N LEU A 198 -29.32 -26.96 -26.55
CA LEU A 198 -29.58 -27.29 -27.94
C LEU A 198 -30.99 -27.84 -28.13
N PRO A 199 -31.92 -27.12 -28.74
CA PRO A 199 -33.32 -27.52 -28.77
C PRO A 199 -33.57 -28.77 -29.65
N PHE A 200 -32.68 -29.01 -30.63
CA PHE A 200 -32.76 -30.16 -31.54
C PHE A 200 -32.03 -31.40 -31.03
N VAL A 201 -31.30 -31.31 -29.89
CA VAL A 201 -30.68 -32.44 -29.17
C VAL A 201 -31.10 -32.40 -27.71
N PRO A 202 -32.24 -32.99 -27.36
CA PRO A 202 -32.71 -32.94 -25.97
C PRO A 202 -31.67 -33.45 -24.97
N GLY A 203 -31.40 -32.64 -23.93
CA GLY A 203 -30.45 -32.97 -22.90
C GLY A 203 -29.01 -32.48 -23.15
N LEU A 204 -28.71 -31.93 -24.33
CA LEU A 204 -27.40 -31.36 -24.66
C LEU A 204 -27.38 -29.85 -24.34
N SER A 205 -26.41 -29.44 -23.56
CA SER A 205 -26.14 -28.03 -23.26
C SER A 205 -24.66 -27.71 -23.42
N TYR A 206 -24.42 -26.50 -23.85
CA TYR A 206 -23.10 -25.89 -23.94
C TYR A 206 -23.03 -24.63 -23.05
N LYS A 207 -21.95 -24.49 -22.27
CA LYS A 207 -21.70 -23.36 -21.45
C LYS A 207 -20.30 -22.84 -21.75
N LEU A 208 -20.19 -21.57 -22.09
CA LEU A 208 -18.95 -20.84 -22.26
C LEU A 208 -18.81 -19.88 -21.07
N ASN A 209 -17.76 -20.07 -20.27
CA ASN A 209 -17.34 -19.10 -19.26
C ASN A 209 -16.13 -18.33 -19.80
N THR A 210 -16.16 -17.02 -19.70
CA THR A 210 -14.98 -16.17 -19.98
C THR A 210 -14.73 -15.27 -18.79
N GLY A 211 -13.48 -15.22 -18.34
CA GLY A 211 -13.02 -14.28 -17.33
C GLY A 211 -11.93 -13.39 -17.92
N TYR A 212 -11.95 -12.12 -17.57
CA TYR A 212 -10.87 -11.20 -17.88
C TYR A 212 -10.59 -10.31 -16.67
N THR A 213 -9.32 -10.23 -16.29
CA THR A 213 -8.83 -9.36 -15.23
C THR A 213 -7.71 -8.48 -15.80
N TYR A 214 -7.87 -7.18 -15.65
CA TYR A 214 -6.80 -6.20 -15.92
C TYR A 214 -6.49 -5.45 -14.63
N GLN A 215 -5.21 -5.29 -14.33
CA GLN A 215 -4.74 -4.48 -13.21
C GLN A 215 -3.61 -3.57 -13.69
N SER A 216 -3.59 -2.35 -13.19
CA SER A 216 -2.47 -1.43 -13.34
C SER A 216 -2.13 -0.79 -12.00
N SER A 217 -0.85 -0.54 -11.78
CA SER A 217 -0.33 0.17 -10.62
C SER A 217 0.67 1.21 -11.09
N SER A 218 0.55 2.42 -10.58
CA SER A 218 1.53 3.48 -10.76
C SER A 218 1.89 4.00 -9.38
N TRP A 219 3.15 3.77 -8.99
CA TRP A 219 3.71 4.28 -7.75
C TRP A 219 4.90 5.18 -8.05
N LYS A 220 4.90 6.35 -7.43
CA LYS A 220 5.95 7.35 -7.54
C LYS A 220 6.20 7.95 -6.17
N GLN A 221 7.45 8.07 -5.78
CA GLN A 221 7.84 8.72 -4.54
C GLN A 221 9.05 9.61 -4.77
N TYR A 222 8.92 10.84 -4.37
CA TYR A 222 10.02 11.80 -4.33
C TYR A 222 10.34 12.16 -2.89
N GLN A 223 11.59 12.00 -2.53
CA GLN A 223 12.17 12.43 -1.25
C GLN A 223 12.99 13.67 -1.55
N GLY A 224 12.45 14.83 -1.14
CA GLY A 224 13.07 16.13 -1.37
C GLY A 224 14.29 16.36 -0.50
N MET A 225 14.99 17.46 -0.76
CA MET A 225 16.16 17.88 0.01
C MET A 225 15.83 18.26 1.47
N ASP A 226 14.54 18.43 1.78
CA ASP A 226 13.98 18.62 3.12
C ASP A 226 13.77 17.32 3.90
N THR A 227 14.10 16.16 3.32
CA THR A 227 14.00 14.84 3.95
C THR A 227 15.36 14.27 4.29
N TYR A 228 15.42 13.33 5.24
CA TYR A 228 16.69 12.74 5.70
C TYR A 228 17.51 12.11 4.57
N TYR A 229 16.88 11.30 3.72
CA TYR A 229 17.57 10.62 2.62
C TYR A 229 17.77 11.55 1.41
N GLY A 230 16.76 12.37 1.12
CA GLY A 230 16.83 13.29 0.00
C GLY A 230 17.92 14.34 0.16
N ALA A 231 18.12 14.88 1.37
CA ALA A 231 19.20 15.83 1.66
C ALA A 231 20.59 15.27 1.34
N ARG A 232 20.81 13.97 1.56
CA ARG A 232 22.09 13.29 1.32
C ARG A 232 22.35 12.95 -0.15
N SER A 233 21.35 13.06 -0.99
CA SER A 233 21.41 12.66 -2.40
C SER A 233 20.88 13.74 -3.34
N ASN A 234 20.70 14.98 -2.85
CA ASN A 234 20.08 16.09 -3.58
C ASN A 234 18.75 15.68 -4.22
N GLY A 235 17.89 15.00 -3.44
CA GLY A 235 16.64 14.43 -3.91
C GLY A 235 16.77 13.00 -4.41
N ILE A 236 15.77 12.19 -4.13
CA ILE A 236 15.64 10.80 -4.60
C ILE A 236 14.24 10.61 -5.16
N LEU A 237 14.16 10.15 -6.40
CA LEU A 237 12.93 9.74 -7.05
C LEU A 237 12.92 8.24 -7.28
N ASN A 238 11.85 7.57 -6.86
CA ASN A 238 11.57 6.18 -7.20
C ASN A 238 10.22 6.09 -7.90
N THR A 239 10.15 5.28 -8.96
CA THR A 239 8.91 4.95 -9.65
C THR A 239 8.80 3.45 -9.86
N ASP A 240 7.58 2.92 -9.81
CA ASP A 240 7.26 1.53 -10.12
C ASP A 240 5.88 1.51 -10.81
N ASP A 241 5.89 1.30 -12.10
CA ASP A 241 4.70 1.21 -12.93
C ASP A 241 4.60 -0.21 -13.48
N TRP A 242 3.47 -0.88 -13.26
CA TRP A 242 3.22 -2.20 -13.81
C TRP A 242 1.77 -2.38 -14.21
N HIS A 243 1.55 -3.27 -15.18
CA HIS A 243 0.23 -3.77 -15.47
C HIS A 243 0.23 -5.28 -15.66
N SER A 244 -0.92 -5.88 -15.44
CA SER A 244 -1.13 -7.29 -15.69
C SER A 244 -2.49 -7.52 -16.32
N GLN A 245 -2.56 -8.55 -17.16
CA GLN A 245 -3.79 -9.05 -17.74
C GLN A 245 -3.86 -10.57 -17.58
N GLU A 246 -5.04 -11.02 -17.29
CA GLU A 246 -5.35 -12.44 -17.16
C GLU A 246 -6.68 -12.70 -17.87
N TRP A 247 -6.71 -13.73 -18.69
CA TRP A 247 -7.96 -14.22 -19.25
C TRP A 247 -8.08 -15.71 -19.07
N ILE A 248 -9.31 -16.16 -18.89
CA ILE A 248 -9.69 -17.56 -18.83
C ILE A 248 -10.87 -17.81 -19.78
N LEU A 249 -10.82 -18.93 -20.46
CA LEU A 249 -11.87 -19.44 -21.33
C LEU A 249 -12.16 -20.88 -20.96
N GLU A 250 -13.40 -21.18 -20.60
CA GLU A 250 -13.85 -22.54 -20.27
C GLU A 250 -15.03 -22.92 -21.13
N ASN A 251 -14.89 -24.03 -21.87
CA ASN A 251 -15.92 -24.61 -22.67
C ASN A 251 -16.42 -25.87 -21.98
N ILE A 252 -17.69 -25.90 -21.63
CA ILE A 252 -18.32 -26.99 -20.91
C ILE A 252 -19.47 -27.54 -21.75
N ILE A 253 -19.41 -28.84 -22.08
CA ILE A 253 -20.48 -29.57 -22.76
C ILE A 253 -21.07 -30.55 -21.76
N THR A 254 -22.38 -30.49 -21.58
CA THR A 254 -23.10 -31.38 -20.69
C THR A 254 -24.22 -32.07 -21.46
N TYR A 255 -24.29 -33.39 -21.39
CA TYR A 255 -25.37 -34.17 -21.93
C TYR A 255 -26.05 -35.00 -20.83
N THR A 256 -27.35 -34.81 -20.65
CA THR A 256 -28.15 -35.52 -19.67
C THR A 256 -29.41 -36.08 -20.37
N ARG A 257 -29.60 -37.37 -20.36
CA ARG A 257 -30.80 -37.98 -20.95
C ARG A 257 -31.21 -39.22 -20.21
N GLU A 258 -32.51 -39.40 -20.13
CA GLU A 258 -33.15 -40.60 -19.58
C GLU A 258 -33.72 -41.46 -20.70
N PHE A 259 -33.45 -42.75 -20.65
CA PHE A 259 -33.91 -43.76 -21.56
C PHE A 259 -34.58 -44.89 -20.75
N GLY A 260 -35.89 -44.86 -20.59
CA GLY A 260 -36.60 -45.78 -19.74
C GLY A 260 -36.13 -45.70 -18.28
N LYS A 261 -35.47 -46.76 -17.78
CA LYS A 261 -34.92 -46.82 -16.41
C LYS A 261 -33.44 -46.37 -16.32
N HIS A 262 -32.83 -46.03 -17.44
CA HIS A 262 -31.40 -45.63 -17.50
C HIS A 262 -31.26 -44.11 -17.66
N ARG A 263 -30.37 -43.52 -16.87
CA ARG A 263 -29.97 -42.10 -17.00
C ARG A 263 -28.52 -42.07 -17.41
N ILE A 264 -28.24 -41.34 -18.49
CA ILE A 264 -26.90 -41.02 -18.96
C ILE A 264 -26.60 -39.59 -18.57
N PHE A 265 -25.43 -39.37 -17.97
CA PHE A 265 -24.88 -38.06 -17.68
C PHE A 265 -23.43 -38.05 -18.16
N PHE A 266 -23.09 -37.04 -18.97
CA PHE A 266 -21.75 -36.82 -19.46
C PHE A 266 -21.42 -35.33 -19.34
N THR A 267 -20.19 -34.97 -18.88
CA THR A 267 -19.66 -33.62 -18.91
C THR A 267 -18.25 -33.66 -19.47
N GLY A 268 -17.99 -32.81 -20.46
CA GLY A 268 -16.67 -32.53 -20.98
C GLY A 268 -16.29 -31.06 -20.71
N LEU A 269 -15.07 -30.84 -20.30
CA LEU A 269 -14.51 -29.50 -20.02
C LEU A 269 -13.25 -29.34 -20.86
N TYR A 270 -13.10 -28.15 -21.48
CA TYR A 270 -11.84 -27.66 -22.02
C TYR A 270 -11.63 -26.24 -21.50
N SER A 271 -10.49 -25.97 -20.89
CA SER A 271 -10.14 -24.64 -20.41
C SER A 271 -8.77 -24.18 -20.91
N ALA A 272 -8.66 -22.89 -21.16
CA ALA A 272 -7.42 -22.22 -21.47
C ALA A 272 -7.33 -20.93 -20.64
N GLN A 273 -6.17 -20.63 -20.12
CA GLN A 273 -5.88 -19.44 -19.33
C GLN A 273 -4.53 -18.88 -19.70
N SER A 274 -4.42 -17.56 -19.73
CA SER A 274 -3.15 -16.86 -19.86
C SER A 274 -3.07 -15.71 -18.88
N TYR A 275 -1.92 -15.57 -18.25
CA TYR A 275 -1.57 -14.45 -17.39
C TYR A 275 -0.31 -13.80 -17.94
N GLU A 276 -0.34 -12.49 -18.06
CA GLU A 276 0.82 -11.66 -18.46
C GLU A 276 0.96 -10.50 -17.47
N LYS A 277 2.18 -10.18 -17.11
CA LYS A 277 2.52 -9.01 -16.31
C LYS A 277 3.80 -8.39 -16.83
N GLU A 278 3.78 -7.09 -17.02
CA GLU A 278 4.98 -6.31 -17.28
C GLU A 278 5.06 -5.10 -16.34
N GLY A 279 6.27 -4.67 -16.06
CA GLY A 279 6.53 -3.55 -15.17
C GLY A 279 7.88 -2.92 -15.41
N ASN A 280 7.97 -1.64 -15.05
CA ASN A 280 9.16 -0.81 -15.17
C ASN A 280 9.36 -0.02 -13.88
N GLY A 281 10.57 -0.09 -13.32
CA GLY A 281 11.00 0.72 -12.19
C GLY A 281 12.12 1.66 -12.59
N MET A 282 12.13 2.87 -12.03
CA MET A 282 13.22 3.81 -12.19
C MET A 282 13.60 4.43 -10.85
N GLU A 283 14.89 4.64 -10.65
CA GLU A 283 15.43 5.47 -9.58
C GLU A 283 16.21 6.62 -10.21
N GLY A 284 16.02 7.84 -9.68
CA GLY A 284 16.80 9.01 -10.03
C GLY A 284 17.31 9.70 -8.78
N LYS A 285 18.54 10.23 -8.83
CA LYS A 285 19.17 10.99 -7.74
C LYS A 285 19.87 12.22 -8.28
N ASP A 286 20.18 13.13 -7.36
CA ASP A 286 20.91 14.36 -7.63
C ASP A 286 20.16 15.26 -8.61
N PHE A 287 19.10 15.88 -8.09
CA PHE A 287 18.24 16.82 -8.80
C PHE A 287 18.69 18.26 -8.54
N PRO A 288 18.52 19.18 -9.50
CA PRO A 288 18.88 20.58 -9.34
C PRO A 288 17.97 21.35 -8.35
N ASN A 289 16.76 20.85 -8.11
CA ASN A 289 15.79 21.44 -7.18
C ASN A 289 14.60 20.48 -6.95
N ASP A 290 13.73 20.80 -5.99
CA ASP A 290 12.56 20.01 -5.60
C ASP A 290 11.25 20.46 -6.26
N VAL A 291 11.26 21.42 -7.19
CA VAL A 291 10.05 22.11 -7.66
C VAL A 291 9.05 21.19 -8.36
N MET A 292 9.52 20.24 -9.16
CA MET A 292 8.66 19.36 -9.95
C MET A 292 8.42 17.97 -9.32
N TYR A 293 8.99 17.71 -8.14
CA TYR A 293 8.87 16.45 -7.42
C TYR A 293 9.09 15.23 -8.33
N TYR A 294 8.14 14.29 -8.37
CA TYR A 294 8.24 13.06 -9.16
C TYR A 294 7.97 13.23 -10.67
N TYR A 295 7.82 14.45 -11.17
CA TYR A 295 7.65 14.71 -12.61
C TYR A 295 8.95 15.08 -13.34
N GLN A 296 10.10 14.98 -12.68
CA GLN A 296 11.37 15.49 -13.22
C GLN A 296 12.48 14.42 -13.37
N ILE A 297 12.11 13.14 -13.57
CA ILE A 297 13.11 12.06 -13.64
C ILE A 297 14.26 12.38 -14.65
N SER A 298 13.96 13.02 -15.76
CA SER A 298 14.95 13.43 -16.77
C SER A 298 15.94 14.49 -16.31
N LYS A 299 15.77 15.07 -15.13
CA LYS A 299 16.67 16.07 -14.53
C LYS A 299 17.60 15.46 -13.48
N ALA A 300 17.45 14.20 -13.17
CA ALA A 300 18.37 13.50 -12.28
C ALA A 300 19.76 13.39 -12.92
N ALA A 301 20.81 13.65 -12.17
CA ALA A 301 22.18 13.48 -12.64
C ALA A 301 22.55 11.98 -12.74
N THR A 302 21.95 11.13 -11.90
CA THR A 302 22.10 9.69 -11.97
C THR A 302 20.74 9.02 -12.08
N MET A 303 20.64 8.07 -12.99
CA MET A 303 19.41 7.28 -13.20
C MET A 303 19.73 5.81 -13.33
N SER A 304 18.88 4.97 -12.77
CA SER A 304 18.87 3.52 -13.01
C SER A 304 17.44 3.08 -13.30
N GLY A 305 17.31 1.98 -14.04
CA GLY A 305 16.00 1.44 -14.37
C GLY A 305 16.02 -0.07 -14.44
N SER A 306 14.86 -0.66 -14.24
CA SER A 306 14.63 -2.10 -14.38
C SER A 306 13.33 -2.33 -15.10
N SER A 307 13.25 -3.45 -15.82
CA SER A 307 12.00 -3.93 -16.42
C SER A 307 11.80 -5.40 -16.07
N SER A 308 10.55 -5.80 -16.01
CA SER A 308 10.18 -7.18 -15.74
C SER A 308 9.04 -7.61 -16.64
N TYR A 309 9.06 -8.87 -17.06
CA TYR A 309 8.00 -9.50 -17.82
C TYR A 309 7.77 -10.93 -17.31
N THR A 310 6.50 -11.29 -17.13
CA THR A 310 6.09 -12.63 -16.76
C THR A 310 4.93 -13.07 -17.63
N LYS A 311 5.00 -14.28 -18.18
CA LYS A 311 3.90 -14.92 -18.92
C LYS A 311 3.71 -16.34 -18.45
N GLN A 312 2.45 -16.72 -18.23
CA GLN A 312 2.04 -18.08 -17.83
C GLN A 312 0.84 -18.48 -18.66
N ASN A 313 0.85 -19.70 -19.22
CA ASN A 313 -0.27 -20.26 -19.95
C ASN A 313 -0.62 -21.63 -19.35
N HIS A 314 -1.91 -21.89 -19.20
CA HIS A 314 -2.43 -23.17 -18.71
C HIS A 314 -3.52 -23.67 -19.64
N ILE A 315 -3.50 -24.95 -19.92
CA ILE A 315 -4.54 -25.65 -20.67
C ILE A 315 -4.94 -26.89 -19.87
N SER A 316 -6.23 -27.14 -19.75
CA SER A 316 -6.79 -28.31 -19.06
C SER A 316 -7.93 -28.92 -19.89
N GLN A 317 -8.05 -30.25 -19.85
CA GLN A 317 -9.09 -31.03 -20.51
C GLN A 317 -9.74 -32.01 -19.53
#